data_71dda6d441a351d2b33d6d7109c2da23
#
_entry.id   71dda6d441a351d2b33d6d7109c2da23
#
_cell.length_a   1.000
_cell.length_b   1.000
_cell.length_c   1.000
_cell.angle_alpha   90.00
_cell.angle_beta   90.00
_cell.angle_gamma   90.00
#
_symmetry.space_group_name_H-M   'P 1'
#
loop_
_entity.id
_entity.type
_entity.pdbx_description
1 polymer ?
#
loop_
_entity_poly.entity_id
_entity_poly.type
_entity_poly.pdbx_seq_one_letter_code
_entity_poly.pdbx_strand_id
1 'polypeptide(L)'
;YEEVERLKHKHVDKVHLVGNPVRPEVLVLRDEDYPAFTEDGLLKVLVTGGSQGARVLSEVVPDGLAMLPPALRQRLQVTQQCRVEDLERVRERYRAHDIPAELGTYFEDMEVRLADCHLFIGRAGASTIAELTAVGRPAILIPLPIATDDHQAANTREMVKAGGARMIRQPAVTIKEVTGWDDKDNRTRVAQADAFQKLAKDISLQIQAMAMAPQTLANAAHAAWNCGRPHAARDLADLVESFGGIDLMDVIRVGGDNHQRTTETAQAAGLANQDRAA
;
A
#
# COMPACT_ATOMS: atom_id res chain seq x y z
N TYR A 1 9.07 13.72 2.85
CA TYR A 1 9.19 13.55 4.31
C TYR A 1 9.86 14.79 4.89
N GLU A 2 9.38 15.28 6.02
CA GLU A 2 9.91 16.51 6.66
C GLU A 2 11.36 16.35 7.14
N GLU A 3 11.79 15.14 7.45
CA GLU A 3 13.16 14.85 7.88
C GLU A 3 13.89 14.02 6.81
N VAL A 4 15.02 14.55 6.33
CA VAL A 4 15.93 13.83 5.44
C VAL A 4 17.12 13.36 6.26
N GLU A 5 17.16 12.05 6.57
CA GLU A 5 18.30 11.46 7.28
C GLU A 5 19.55 11.45 6.40
N ARG A 6 20.73 11.56 7.04
CA ARG A 6 22.06 11.51 6.40
C ARG A 6 22.36 12.65 5.43
N LEU A 7 21.56 13.69 5.40
CA LEU A 7 21.89 14.89 4.64
C LEU A 7 23.01 15.67 5.36
N LYS A 8 24.07 16.03 4.63
CA LYS A 8 25.10 16.92 5.18
C LYS A 8 24.52 18.31 5.38
N HIS A 9 24.81 18.94 6.52
CA HIS A 9 24.29 20.27 6.87
C HIS A 9 24.41 21.32 5.75
N LYS A 10 25.49 21.28 4.97
CA LYS A 10 25.72 22.20 3.82
C LYS A 10 24.75 22.03 2.65
N HIS A 11 23.84 21.05 2.69
CA HIS A 11 22.87 20.78 1.63
C HIS A 11 21.43 20.94 2.09
N VAL A 12 21.19 21.34 3.35
CA VAL A 12 19.83 21.51 3.90
C VAL A 12 19.03 22.53 3.09
N ASP A 13 19.64 23.62 2.67
CA ASP A 13 19.01 24.68 1.87
C ASP A 13 18.59 24.21 0.45
N LYS A 14 19.04 23.03 0.03
CA LYS A 14 18.70 22.41 -1.27
C LYS A 14 17.59 21.37 -1.18
N VAL A 15 17.00 21.19 0.00
CA VAL A 15 15.93 20.22 0.22
C VAL A 15 14.59 20.90 0.06
N HIS A 16 13.80 20.38 -0.86
CA HIS A 16 12.45 20.84 -1.11
C HIS A 16 11.48 19.70 -0.86
N LEU A 17 10.52 19.90 0.03
CA LEU A 17 9.51 18.91 0.37
C LEU A 17 8.31 19.05 -0.57
N VAL A 18 8.29 18.29 -1.62
CA VAL A 18 7.20 18.27 -2.62
C VAL A 18 6.22 17.10 -2.43
N GLY A 19 6.63 16.04 -1.74
CA GLY A 19 5.83 14.81 -1.59
C GLY A 19 6.14 13.78 -2.68
N ASN A 20 5.33 12.72 -2.72
CA ASN A 20 5.42 11.68 -3.75
C ASN A 20 4.18 11.79 -4.66
N PRO A 21 4.34 11.92 -6.00
CA PRO A 21 3.21 11.98 -6.91
C PRO A 21 2.27 10.79 -6.75
N VAL A 22 0.98 11.08 -6.75
CA VAL A 22 -0.11 10.09 -6.63
C VAL A 22 -0.85 10.04 -7.96
N ARG A 23 -1.30 8.87 -8.35
CA ARG A 23 -2.06 8.65 -9.59
C ARG A 23 -3.36 9.46 -9.57
N PRO A 24 -3.77 10.05 -10.73
CA PRO A 24 -5.00 10.84 -10.82
C PRO A 24 -6.24 10.08 -10.34
N GLU A 25 -6.34 8.78 -10.64
CA GLU A 25 -7.46 7.91 -10.27
C GLU A 25 -7.63 7.79 -8.75
N VAL A 26 -6.53 7.92 -8.00
CA VAL A 26 -6.56 7.94 -6.52
C VAL A 26 -6.89 9.34 -6.01
N LEU A 27 -6.36 10.39 -6.67
CA LEU A 27 -6.58 11.77 -6.21
C LEU A 27 -8.03 12.21 -6.30
N VAL A 28 -8.79 11.75 -7.31
CA VAL A 28 -10.22 12.07 -7.43
C VAL A 28 -11.06 11.52 -6.27
N LEU A 29 -10.55 10.51 -5.55
CA LEU A 29 -11.22 9.90 -4.40
C LEU A 29 -10.87 10.61 -3.06
N ARG A 30 -10.02 11.65 -3.11
CA ARG A 30 -9.59 12.36 -1.90
C ARG A 30 -10.72 13.08 -1.18
N ASP A 31 -11.68 13.60 -1.95
CA ASP A 31 -12.80 14.37 -1.42
C ASP A 31 -13.97 13.47 -1.00
N GLU A 32 -13.86 12.16 -1.19
CA GLU A 32 -14.83 11.20 -0.69
C GLU A 32 -14.64 10.96 0.81
N ASP A 33 -15.76 10.89 1.52
CA ASP A 33 -15.77 10.61 2.95
C ASP A 33 -15.13 9.24 3.25
N TYR A 34 -14.53 9.15 4.43
CA TYR A 34 -14.12 7.85 4.97
C TYR A 34 -15.35 6.95 5.14
N PRO A 35 -15.30 5.68 4.69
CA PRO A 35 -16.46 4.79 4.78
C PRO A 35 -16.99 4.68 6.21
N ALA A 36 -18.30 4.73 6.36
CA ALA A 36 -18.92 4.64 7.69
C ALA A 36 -18.65 3.26 8.31
N PHE A 37 -17.99 3.26 9.46
CA PHE A 37 -17.77 2.07 10.28
C PHE A 37 -18.60 2.19 11.56
N THR A 38 -19.51 1.25 11.77
CA THR A 38 -20.41 1.21 12.95
C THR A 38 -20.08 0.02 13.83
N GLU A 39 -20.62 -0.01 15.05
CA GLU A 39 -20.39 -1.11 15.99
C GLU A 39 -20.83 -2.47 15.45
N ASP A 40 -21.89 -2.51 14.64
CA ASP A 40 -22.42 -3.73 14.02
C ASP A 40 -22.09 -3.86 12.52
N GLY A 41 -21.42 -2.86 11.94
CA GLY A 41 -21.06 -2.84 10.52
C GLY A 41 -19.90 -3.77 10.17
N LEU A 42 -19.74 -4.07 8.87
CA LEU A 42 -18.60 -4.84 8.38
C LEU A 42 -17.31 -4.06 8.54
N LEU A 43 -16.23 -4.75 8.94
CA LEU A 43 -14.87 -4.24 8.91
C LEU A 43 -14.20 -4.68 7.59
N LYS A 44 -14.10 -3.77 6.65
CA LYS A 44 -13.46 -4.00 5.35
C LYS A 44 -11.95 -3.82 5.48
N VAL A 45 -11.20 -4.89 5.28
CA VAL A 45 -9.73 -4.92 5.40
C VAL A 45 -9.11 -5.16 4.03
N LEU A 46 -8.27 -4.22 3.57
CA LEU A 46 -7.50 -4.36 2.34
C LEU A 46 -6.06 -4.75 2.67
N VAL A 47 -5.58 -5.86 2.09
CA VAL A 47 -4.23 -6.38 2.34
C VAL A 47 -3.43 -6.41 1.05
N THR A 48 -2.32 -5.66 0.98
CA THR A 48 -1.43 -5.69 -0.18
C THR A 48 0.04 -5.74 0.18
N GLY A 49 0.80 -6.51 -0.60
CA GLY A 49 2.26 -6.60 -0.47
C GLY A 49 3.04 -5.71 -1.42
N GLY A 50 2.35 -4.85 -2.18
CA GLY A 50 2.92 -4.12 -3.32
C GLY A 50 2.99 -4.98 -4.58
N SER A 51 3.57 -4.45 -5.67
CA SER A 51 3.54 -5.04 -7.02
C SER A 51 4.01 -6.50 -7.11
N GLN A 52 4.94 -6.93 -6.24
CA GLN A 52 5.48 -8.29 -6.23
C GLN A 52 4.78 -9.23 -5.23
N GLY A 53 3.78 -8.72 -4.48
CA GLY A 53 3.20 -9.44 -3.36
C GLY A 53 4.19 -9.62 -2.19
N ALA A 54 3.69 -10.00 -1.03
CA ALA A 54 4.54 -10.25 0.14
C ALA A 54 4.15 -11.58 0.80
N ARG A 55 4.96 -12.62 0.59
CA ARG A 55 4.74 -13.96 1.16
C ARG A 55 4.46 -13.91 2.67
N VAL A 56 5.17 -13.04 3.41
CA VAL A 56 4.92 -12.91 4.86
C VAL A 56 3.49 -12.50 5.16
N LEU A 57 2.87 -11.60 4.37
CA LEU A 57 1.47 -11.20 4.59
C LEU A 57 0.52 -12.37 4.34
N SER A 58 0.80 -13.20 3.32
CA SER A 58 0.07 -14.44 3.05
C SER A 58 0.15 -15.46 4.20
N GLU A 59 1.26 -15.43 4.95
CA GLU A 59 1.45 -16.31 6.11
C GLU A 59 0.80 -15.78 7.38
N VAL A 60 0.91 -14.48 7.67
CA VAL A 60 0.60 -13.96 9.01
C VAL A 60 -0.74 -13.25 9.11
N VAL A 61 -1.26 -12.67 8.03
CA VAL A 61 -2.50 -11.89 8.11
C VAL A 61 -3.73 -12.78 8.34
N PRO A 62 -3.92 -13.92 7.66
CA PRO A 62 -5.04 -14.82 7.96
C PRO A 62 -5.05 -15.26 9.42
N ASP A 63 -3.91 -15.65 9.96
CA ASP A 63 -3.77 -16.09 11.35
C ASP A 63 -4.03 -14.93 12.34
N GLY A 64 -3.53 -13.73 12.03
CA GLY A 64 -3.77 -12.54 12.84
C GLY A 64 -5.24 -12.16 12.90
N LEU A 65 -5.96 -12.25 11.78
CA LEU A 65 -7.41 -12.02 11.72
C LEU A 65 -8.19 -13.12 12.44
N ALA A 66 -7.75 -14.36 12.37
CA ALA A 66 -8.34 -15.49 13.10
C ALA A 66 -8.24 -15.35 14.63
N MET A 67 -7.20 -14.66 15.13
CA MET A 67 -7.01 -14.39 16.55
C MET A 67 -7.90 -13.26 17.10
N LEU A 68 -8.66 -12.57 16.27
CA LEU A 68 -9.58 -11.53 16.71
C LEU A 68 -10.74 -12.11 17.55
N PRO A 69 -11.28 -11.32 18.50
CA PRO A 69 -12.48 -11.70 19.22
C PRO A 69 -13.62 -12.09 18.26
N PRO A 70 -14.43 -13.12 18.59
CA PRO A 70 -15.48 -13.61 17.68
C PRO A 70 -16.41 -12.53 17.14
N ALA A 71 -16.81 -11.58 18.00
CA ALA A 71 -17.70 -10.48 17.61
C ALA A 71 -17.10 -9.57 16.52
N LEU A 72 -15.78 -9.35 16.52
CA LEU A 72 -15.10 -8.58 15.49
C LEU A 72 -14.79 -9.44 14.27
N ARG A 73 -14.37 -10.70 14.47
CA ARG A 73 -14.02 -11.63 13.39
C ARG A 73 -15.20 -11.92 12.46
N GLN A 74 -16.41 -12.08 13.02
CA GLN A 74 -17.63 -12.33 12.23
C GLN A 74 -18.04 -11.16 11.33
N ARG A 75 -17.48 -9.99 11.55
CA ARG A 75 -17.75 -8.76 10.80
C ARG A 75 -16.67 -8.45 9.76
N LEU A 76 -15.68 -9.33 9.62
CA LEU A 76 -14.61 -9.12 8.64
C LEU A 76 -15.10 -9.32 7.22
N GLN A 77 -14.65 -8.42 6.34
CA GLN A 77 -14.64 -8.60 4.90
C GLN A 77 -13.23 -8.27 4.41
N VAL A 78 -12.54 -9.27 3.89
CA VAL A 78 -11.12 -9.15 3.53
C VAL A 78 -10.96 -9.13 2.01
N THR A 79 -10.16 -8.19 1.51
CA THR A 79 -9.61 -8.23 0.16
C THR A 79 -8.10 -8.37 0.27
N GLN A 80 -7.52 -9.44 -0.25
CA GLN A 80 -6.07 -9.66 -0.14
C GLN A 80 -5.42 -9.96 -1.47
N GLN A 81 -4.41 -9.17 -1.82
CA GLN A 81 -3.51 -9.47 -2.92
C GLN A 81 -2.47 -10.52 -2.48
N CYS A 82 -2.37 -11.61 -3.22
CA CYS A 82 -1.44 -12.71 -2.98
C CYS A 82 -0.62 -13.00 -4.22
N ARG A 83 0.51 -13.68 -4.05
CA ARG A 83 1.20 -14.32 -5.18
C ARG A 83 0.37 -15.50 -5.69
N VAL A 84 0.53 -15.84 -6.95
CA VAL A 84 -0.20 -16.96 -7.56
C VAL A 84 0.02 -18.26 -6.80
N GLU A 85 1.26 -18.52 -6.37
CA GLU A 85 1.64 -19.71 -5.61
C GLU A 85 1.08 -19.77 -4.19
N ASP A 86 0.65 -18.62 -3.63
CA ASP A 86 0.11 -18.53 -2.27
C ASP A 86 -1.43 -18.58 -2.22
N LEU A 87 -2.13 -18.35 -3.35
CA LEU A 87 -3.57 -18.13 -3.40
C LEU A 87 -4.38 -19.23 -2.72
N GLU A 88 -4.13 -20.50 -3.08
CA GLU A 88 -4.94 -21.61 -2.56
C GLU A 88 -4.71 -21.81 -1.06
N ARG A 89 -3.48 -21.74 -0.62
CA ARG A 89 -3.12 -21.85 0.80
C ARG A 89 -3.76 -20.73 1.64
N VAL A 90 -3.76 -19.49 1.13
CA VAL A 90 -4.39 -18.35 1.82
C VAL A 90 -5.90 -18.53 1.87
N ARG A 91 -6.52 -19.03 0.78
CA ARG A 91 -7.96 -19.34 0.73
C ARG A 91 -8.36 -20.37 1.77
N GLU A 92 -7.60 -21.44 1.88
CA GLU A 92 -7.84 -22.49 2.88
C GLU A 92 -7.74 -21.95 4.31
N ARG A 93 -6.76 -21.10 4.59
CA ARG A 93 -6.62 -20.47 5.92
C ARG A 93 -7.82 -19.61 6.28
N TYR A 94 -8.30 -18.76 5.36
CA TYR A 94 -9.50 -17.94 5.63
C TYR A 94 -10.74 -18.80 5.81
N ARG A 95 -10.93 -19.83 4.99
CA ARG A 95 -12.05 -20.77 5.13
C ARG A 95 -12.03 -21.53 6.44
N ALA A 96 -10.86 -21.94 6.93
CA ALA A 96 -10.72 -22.65 8.20
C ALA A 96 -11.19 -21.83 9.41
N HIS A 97 -11.31 -20.51 9.26
CA HIS A 97 -11.72 -19.59 10.31
C HIS A 97 -13.04 -18.86 10.00
N ASP A 98 -13.77 -19.29 8.95
CA ASP A 98 -15.02 -18.70 8.50
C ASP A 98 -14.90 -17.19 8.21
N ILE A 99 -13.76 -16.74 7.67
CA ILE A 99 -13.51 -15.35 7.30
C ILE A 99 -13.77 -15.16 5.80
N PRO A 100 -14.76 -14.33 5.40
CA PRO A 100 -14.98 -13.98 4.01
C PRO A 100 -13.78 -13.24 3.42
N ALA A 101 -13.17 -13.77 2.36
CA ALA A 101 -12.01 -13.18 1.73
C ALA A 101 -12.07 -13.27 0.20
N GLU A 102 -11.91 -12.12 -0.46
CA GLU A 102 -11.64 -12.02 -1.89
C GLU A 102 -10.13 -12.01 -2.10
N LEU A 103 -9.63 -12.96 -2.90
CA LEU A 103 -8.21 -13.13 -3.16
C LEU A 103 -7.92 -12.94 -4.65
N GLY A 104 -6.87 -12.16 -4.94
CA GLY A 104 -6.41 -11.93 -6.31
C GLY A 104 -4.89 -11.78 -6.38
N THR A 105 -4.32 -12.02 -7.54
CA THR A 105 -2.91 -11.71 -7.81
C THR A 105 -2.72 -10.26 -8.19
N TYR A 106 -3.76 -9.67 -8.75
CA TYR A 106 -3.84 -8.29 -9.18
C TYR A 106 -5.29 -7.82 -9.09
N PHE A 107 -5.51 -6.55 -8.81
CA PHE A 107 -6.81 -5.87 -8.83
C PHE A 107 -6.70 -4.64 -9.73
N GLU A 108 -7.53 -4.59 -10.77
CA GLU A 108 -7.57 -3.45 -11.70
C GLU A 108 -8.17 -2.19 -11.06
N ASP A 109 -9.07 -2.40 -10.08
CA ASP A 109 -9.83 -1.39 -9.35
C ASP A 109 -9.23 -1.07 -7.96
N MET A 110 -7.89 -1.12 -7.84
CA MET A 110 -7.20 -0.96 -6.54
C MET A 110 -7.53 0.37 -5.85
N GLU A 111 -7.69 1.45 -6.60
CA GLU A 111 -8.06 2.77 -6.08
C GLU A 111 -9.45 2.75 -5.44
N VAL A 112 -10.42 2.08 -6.06
CA VAL A 112 -11.78 1.93 -5.51
C VAL A 112 -11.75 1.09 -4.25
N ARG A 113 -11.00 -0.01 -4.23
CA ARG A 113 -10.82 -0.87 -3.05
C ARG A 113 -10.12 -0.13 -1.92
N LEU A 114 -9.16 0.72 -2.26
CA LEU A 114 -8.48 1.57 -1.29
C LEU A 114 -9.46 2.58 -0.68
N ALA A 115 -10.31 3.20 -1.49
CA ALA A 115 -11.33 4.15 -1.02
C ALA A 115 -12.42 3.47 -0.17
N ASP A 116 -12.78 2.23 -0.47
CA ASP A 116 -13.85 1.49 0.23
C ASP A 116 -13.37 0.79 1.53
N CYS A 117 -12.07 0.60 1.72
CA CYS A 117 -11.57 -0.10 2.91
C CYS A 117 -11.61 0.77 4.17
N HIS A 118 -11.89 0.11 5.33
CA HIS A 118 -11.78 0.73 6.65
C HIS A 118 -10.35 0.66 7.20
N LEU A 119 -9.59 -0.36 6.83
CA LEU A 119 -8.24 -0.58 7.33
C LEU A 119 -7.38 -1.21 6.24
N PHE A 120 -6.21 -0.61 6.03
CA PHE A 120 -5.18 -1.16 5.15
C PHE A 120 -4.14 -1.93 5.97
N ILE A 121 -3.69 -3.08 5.47
CA ILE A 121 -2.56 -3.84 6.04
C ILE A 121 -1.57 -4.12 4.91
N GLY A 122 -0.32 -3.66 5.06
CA GLY A 122 0.61 -3.89 3.95
C GLY A 122 2.03 -3.41 4.16
N ARG A 123 2.79 -3.40 3.05
CA ARG A 123 4.13 -2.85 3.00
C ARG A 123 4.11 -1.32 3.01
N ALA A 124 5.23 -0.72 3.43
CA ALA A 124 5.37 0.72 3.58
C ALA A 124 6.18 1.36 2.43
N GLY A 125 5.84 1.02 1.19
CA GLY A 125 6.39 1.68 0.01
C GLY A 125 6.00 3.16 -0.05
N ALA A 126 6.84 4.03 -0.62
CA ALA A 126 6.57 5.46 -0.69
C ALA A 126 5.26 5.77 -1.44
N SER A 127 4.99 5.09 -2.56
CA SER A 127 3.73 5.26 -3.31
C SER A 127 2.52 4.79 -2.50
N THR A 128 2.64 3.67 -1.78
CA THR A 128 1.58 3.16 -0.90
C THR A 128 1.22 4.19 0.18
N ILE A 129 2.23 4.76 0.86
CA ILE A 129 2.00 5.80 1.88
C ILE A 129 1.36 7.04 1.26
N ALA A 130 1.83 7.46 0.07
CA ALA A 130 1.26 8.62 -0.61
C ALA A 130 -0.22 8.39 -0.99
N GLU A 131 -0.58 7.22 -1.51
CA GLU A 131 -1.95 6.86 -1.83
C GLU A 131 -2.84 6.75 -0.58
N LEU A 132 -2.37 6.08 0.50
CA LEU A 132 -3.08 5.98 1.78
C LEU A 132 -3.40 7.35 2.37
N THR A 133 -2.42 8.26 2.35
CA THR A 133 -2.60 9.62 2.87
C THR A 133 -3.41 10.50 1.93
N ALA A 134 -3.36 10.26 0.61
CA ALA A 134 -4.21 10.97 -0.34
C ALA A 134 -5.70 10.72 -0.08
N VAL A 135 -6.10 9.47 0.17
CA VAL A 135 -7.51 9.10 0.42
C VAL A 135 -7.85 8.97 1.91
N GLY A 136 -6.91 9.25 2.81
CA GLY A 136 -7.17 9.21 4.25
C GLY A 136 -7.50 7.81 4.77
N ARG A 137 -6.70 6.79 4.47
CA ARG A 137 -6.96 5.41 4.94
C ARG A 137 -6.03 5.02 6.08
N PRO A 138 -6.60 4.61 7.23
CA PRO A 138 -5.80 4.12 8.36
C PRO A 138 -5.05 2.85 7.97
N ALA A 139 -3.85 2.66 8.52
CA ALA A 139 -3.02 1.53 8.11
C ALA A 139 -2.30 0.83 9.26
N ILE A 140 -2.11 -0.49 9.09
CA ILE A 140 -1.08 -1.28 9.78
C ILE A 140 0.03 -1.56 8.77
N LEU A 141 1.17 -0.95 8.98
CA LEU A 141 2.29 -0.96 8.06
C LEU A 141 3.38 -1.91 8.56
N ILE A 142 3.78 -2.84 7.69
CA ILE A 142 4.80 -3.85 7.98
C ILE A 142 5.97 -3.62 7.01
N PRO A 143 6.96 -2.77 7.38
CA PRO A 143 8.10 -2.48 6.53
C PRO A 143 8.90 -3.73 6.17
N LEU A 144 9.49 -3.73 4.97
CA LEU A 144 10.38 -4.80 4.54
C LEU A 144 11.69 -4.76 5.35
N PRO A 145 12.07 -5.84 6.07
CA PRO A 145 13.19 -5.81 7.02
C PRO A 145 14.57 -5.70 6.36
N ILE A 146 14.68 -6.01 5.06
CA ILE A 146 15.94 -6.04 4.29
C ILE A 146 16.04 -4.82 3.35
N ALA A 147 15.16 -3.85 3.51
CA ALA A 147 15.22 -2.64 2.71
C ALA A 147 16.51 -1.88 3.01
N THR A 148 17.28 -1.57 1.97
CA THR A 148 18.50 -0.77 2.09
C THR A 148 18.18 0.49 2.92
N ASP A 149 18.99 0.74 3.95
CA ASP A 149 18.84 1.92 4.83
C ASP A 149 17.49 2.05 5.58
N ASP A 150 16.72 0.95 5.74
CA ASP A 150 15.43 0.93 6.46
C ASP A 150 14.41 1.98 5.92
N HIS A 151 14.49 2.31 4.63
CA HIS A 151 13.68 3.38 4.01
C HIS A 151 12.17 3.15 4.15
N GLN A 152 11.69 1.89 4.15
CA GLN A 152 10.26 1.64 4.35
C GLN A 152 9.79 2.00 5.77
N ALA A 153 10.60 1.74 6.79
CA ALA A 153 10.26 2.19 8.15
C ALA A 153 10.33 3.72 8.26
N ALA A 154 11.29 4.36 7.60
CA ALA A 154 11.35 5.82 7.52
C ALA A 154 10.08 6.41 6.87
N ASN A 155 9.56 5.79 5.81
CA ASN A 155 8.33 6.23 5.14
C ASN A 155 7.11 6.24 6.08
N THR A 156 7.07 5.38 7.10
CA THR A 156 5.91 5.30 8.01
C THR A 156 5.84 6.42 9.04
N ARG A 157 6.96 7.10 9.32
CA ARG A 157 7.13 7.94 10.52
C ARG A 157 6.08 9.04 10.64
N GLU A 158 5.88 9.80 9.58
CA GLU A 158 4.95 10.93 9.57
C GLU A 158 3.52 10.45 9.86
N MET A 159 3.05 9.44 9.14
CA MET A 159 1.71 8.89 9.28
C MET A 159 1.50 8.23 10.66
N VAL A 160 2.53 7.54 11.20
CA VAL A 160 2.48 6.94 12.55
C VAL A 160 2.47 8.02 13.63
N LYS A 161 3.31 9.05 13.51
CA LYS A 161 3.38 10.19 14.45
C LYS A 161 2.04 10.93 14.49
N ALA A 162 1.39 11.12 13.36
CA ALA A 162 0.08 11.74 13.27
C ALA A 162 -1.06 10.86 13.82
N GLY A 163 -0.84 9.56 14.02
CA GLY A 163 -1.85 8.60 14.48
C GLY A 163 -2.64 7.91 13.36
N GLY A 164 -2.34 8.20 12.09
CA GLY A 164 -2.98 7.61 10.91
C GLY A 164 -2.55 6.16 10.62
N ALA A 165 -1.44 5.70 11.20
CA ALA A 165 -0.98 4.33 11.03
C ALA A 165 -0.43 3.72 12.32
N ARG A 166 -0.29 2.40 12.28
CA ARG A 166 0.52 1.61 13.23
C ARG A 166 1.62 0.91 12.45
N MET A 167 2.82 0.89 12.99
CA MET A 167 3.94 0.16 12.39
C MET A 167 4.27 -1.08 13.21
N ILE A 168 4.35 -2.22 12.55
CA ILE A 168 4.82 -3.48 13.14
C ILE A 168 6.09 -3.90 12.42
N ARG A 169 7.18 -4.04 13.14
CA ARG A 169 8.42 -4.53 12.53
C ARG A 169 8.35 -6.03 12.28
N GLN A 170 8.56 -6.42 11.04
CA GLN A 170 8.75 -7.83 10.71
C GLN A 170 10.06 -8.31 11.36
N PRO A 171 10.04 -9.44 12.09
CA PRO A 171 11.28 -10.06 12.59
C PRO A 171 12.23 -10.37 11.42
N ALA A 172 13.53 -10.14 11.64
CA ALA A 172 14.58 -10.43 10.65
C ALA A 172 14.87 -11.94 10.56
N VAL A 173 13.85 -12.74 10.28
CA VAL A 173 13.99 -14.17 10.01
C VAL A 173 14.10 -14.35 8.50
N THR A 174 15.22 -14.91 8.05
CA THR A 174 15.38 -15.27 6.64
C THR A 174 14.39 -16.37 6.32
N ILE A 175 13.41 -16.09 5.44
CA ILE A 175 12.55 -17.13 4.88
C ILE A 175 13.42 -17.97 3.95
N LYS A 176 14.05 -19.02 4.49
CA LYS A 176 14.70 -20.04 3.67
C LYS A 176 13.67 -21.11 3.37
N GLU A 177 13.59 -21.52 2.10
CA GLU A 177 12.99 -22.81 1.78
C GLU A 177 13.88 -23.87 2.42
N VAL A 178 13.38 -24.44 3.49
CA VAL A 178 14.10 -25.50 4.20
C VAL A 178 13.75 -26.81 3.53
N THR A 179 14.65 -27.32 2.74
CA THR A 179 14.47 -28.56 1.95
C THR A 179 15.02 -29.80 2.67
N GLY A 180 15.67 -29.63 3.82
CA GLY A 180 16.30 -30.71 4.59
C GLY A 180 15.58 -31.05 5.90
N TRP A 181 15.93 -32.20 6.50
CA TRP A 181 15.41 -32.71 7.77
C TRP A 181 16.50 -32.73 8.89
N ASP A 182 17.54 -31.92 8.76
CA ASP A 182 18.58 -31.85 9.79
C ASP A 182 18.18 -30.92 10.97
N ASP A 183 18.91 -31.03 12.09
CA ASP A 183 18.62 -30.24 13.31
C ASP A 183 18.74 -28.74 13.10
N LYS A 184 19.55 -28.27 12.16
CA LYS A 184 19.70 -26.85 11.85
C LYS A 184 18.48 -26.33 11.09
N ASP A 185 17.98 -27.12 10.17
CA ASP A 185 16.79 -26.84 9.40
C ASP A 185 15.55 -26.82 10.29
N ASN A 186 15.44 -27.77 11.23
CA ASN A 186 14.34 -27.83 12.19
C ASN A 186 14.34 -26.61 13.12
N ARG A 187 15.50 -26.19 13.66
CA ARG A 187 15.63 -24.97 14.47
C ARG A 187 15.23 -23.72 13.69
N THR A 188 15.58 -23.63 12.41
CA THR A 188 15.20 -22.51 11.54
C THR A 188 13.69 -22.47 11.32
N ARG A 189 13.05 -23.63 11.10
CA ARG A 189 11.59 -23.74 10.95
C ARG A 189 10.85 -23.30 12.20
N VAL A 190 11.30 -23.76 13.38
CA VAL A 190 10.69 -23.38 14.67
C VAL A 190 10.83 -21.88 14.90
N ALA A 191 12.02 -21.31 14.73
CA ALA A 191 12.23 -19.88 14.91
C ALA A 191 11.42 -19.03 13.93
N GLN A 192 11.22 -19.50 12.70
CA GLN A 192 10.39 -18.84 11.71
C GLN A 192 8.90 -18.92 12.09
N ALA A 193 8.42 -20.07 12.53
CA ALA A 193 7.05 -20.26 12.99
C ALA A 193 6.74 -19.37 14.19
N ASP A 194 7.60 -19.33 15.19
CA ASP A 194 7.46 -18.47 16.38
C ASP A 194 7.42 -16.98 16.01
N ALA A 195 8.30 -16.56 15.08
CA ALA A 195 8.34 -15.20 14.60
C ALA A 195 7.05 -14.80 13.86
N PHE A 196 6.51 -15.70 13.05
CA PHE A 196 5.25 -15.47 12.33
C PHE A 196 4.05 -15.47 13.27
N GLN A 197 4.02 -16.37 14.24
CA GLN A 197 2.97 -16.38 15.27
C GLN A 197 2.97 -15.08 16.08
N LYS A 198 4.15 -14.59 16.47
CA LYS A 198 4.28 -13.30 17.14
C LYS A 198 3.76 -12.16 16.26
N LEU A 199 4.17 -12.12 15.00
CA LEU A 199 3.73 -11.08 14.06
C LEU A 199 2.22 -11.11 13.83
N ALA A 200 1.62 -12.30 13.69
CA ALA A 200 0.19 -12.48 13.58
C ALA A 200 -0.55 -11.96 14.84
N LYS A 201 -0.03 -12.28 16.03
CA LYS A 201 -0.55 -11.75 17.28
C LYS A 201 -0.47 -10.24 17.39
N ASP A 202 0.66 -9.64 16.99
CA ASP A 202 0.85 -8.19 16.99
C ASP A 202 -0.15 -7.52 16.03
N ILE A 203 -0.38 -8.09 14.83
CA ILE A 203 -1.41 -7.64 13.89
C ILE A 203 -2.79 -7.67 14.55
N SER A 204 -3.17 -8.80 15.16
CA SER A 204 -4.46 -8.95 15.85
C SER A 204 -4.64 -7.88 16.92
N LEU A 205 -3.64 -7.64 17.76
CA LEU A 205 -3.70 -6.64 18.81
C LEU A 205 -3.86 -5.22 18.27
N GLN A 206 -3.16 -4.87 17.17
CA GLN A 206 -3.31 -3.55 16.55
C GLN A 206 -4.69 -3.37 15.91
N ILE A 207 -5.22 -4.40 15.24
CA ILE A 207 -6.59 -4.35 14.69
C ILE A 207 -7.59 -4.14 15.81
N GLN A 208 -7.50 -4.91 16.90
CA GLN A 208 -8.37 -4.75 18.07
C GLN A 208 -8.32 -3.30 18.59
N ALA A 209 -7.11 -2.76 18.82
CA ALA A 209 -6.93 -1.42 19.35
C ALA A 209 -7.52 -0.34 18.43
N MET A 210 -7.52 -0.55 17.11
CA MET A 210 -8.05 0.40 16.12
C MET A 210 -9.55 0.24 15.89
N ALA A 211 -10.09 -0.99 15.93
CA ALA A 211 -11.46 -1.32 15.56
C ALA A 211 -12.41 -1.51 16.76
N MET A 212 -11.92 -1.43 18.00
CA MET A 212 -12.75 -1.55 19.22
C MET A 212 -13.80 -0.45 19.33
N ALA A 213 -13.49 0.76 18.82
CA ALA A 213 -14.43 1.85 18.75
C ALA A 213 -14.39 2.47 17.33
N PRO A 214 -15.55 2.65 16.68
CA PRO A 214 -15.63 3.22 15.34
C PRO A 214 -14.89 4.56 15.22
N GLN A 215 -14.98 5.40 16.23
CA GLN A 215 -14.31 6.70 16.25
C GLN A 215 -12.78 6.61 16.17
N THR A 216 -12.19 5.52 16.65
CA THR A 216 -10.71 5.34 16.58
C THR A 216 -10.24 5.21 15.14
N LEU A 217 -10.95 4.44 14.31
CA LEU A 217 -10.65 4.33 12.87
C LEU A 217 -10.91 5.65 12.14
N ALA A 218 -12.02 6.34 12.44
CA ALA A 218 -12.34 7.63 11.83
C ALA A 218 -11.28 8.70 12.17
N ASN A 219 -10.83 8.75 13.41
CA ASN A 219 -9.75 9.67 13.82
C ASN A 219 -8.43 9.33 13.13
N ALA A 220 -8.11 8.04 12.98
CA ALA A 220 -6.91 7.61 12.27
C ALA A 220 -7.01 7.91 10.76
N ALA A 221 -8.19 7.79 10.16
CA ALA A 221 -8.45 8.18 8.79
C ALA A 221 -8.21 9.68 8.56
N HIS A 222 -8.76 10.52 9.42
CA HIS A 222 -8.54 11.96 9.38
C HIS A 222 -7.05 12.33 9.58
N ALA A 223 -6.36 11.65 10.50
CA ALA A 223 -4.92 11.85 10.72
C ALA A 223 -4.09 11.45 9.49
N ALA A 224 -4.44 10.35 8.83
CA ALA A 224 -3.81 9.94 7.57
C ALA A 224 -4.04 10.97 6.46
N TRP A 225 -5.28 11.45 6.31
CA TRP A 225 -5.66 12.46 5.31
C TRP A 225 -4.89 13.77 5.47
N ASN A 226 -4.65 14.20 6.71
CA ASN A 226 -3.87 15.41 7.03
C ASN A 226 -2.38 15.29 6.66
N CYS A 227 -1.84 14.07 6.56
CA CYS A 227 -0.47 13.83 6.07
C CYS A 227 -0.38 13.86 4.53
N GLY A 228 -1.50 13.86 3.83
CA GLY A 228 -1.53 13.77 2.37
C GLY A 228 -1.00 15.03 1.67
N ARG A 229 -0.30 14.82 0.55
CA ARG A 229 0.25 15.88 -0.30
C ARG A 229 -0.31 15.74 -1.71
N PRO A 230 -1.60 16.12 -1.93
CA PRO A 230 -2.29 15.86 -3.20
C PRO A 230 -1.69 16.61 -4.38
N HIS A 231 -0.96 17.70 -4.12
CA HIS A 231 -0.35 18.54 -5.15
C HIS A 231 1.10 18.18 -5.47
N ALA A 232 1.62 17.07 -4.93
CA ALA A 232 3.03 16.67 -5.07
C ALA A 232 3.56 16.66 -6.51
N ALA A 233 2.74 16.24 -7.48
CA ALA A 233 3.14 16.25 -8.90
C ALA A 233 3.30 17.67 -9.45
N ARG A 234 2.38 18.57 -9.11
CA ARG A 234 2.45 19.98 -9.50
C ARG A 234 3.61 20.68 -8.79
N ASP A 235 3.73 20.48 -7.48
CA ASP A 235 4.79 21.12 -6.67
C ASP A 235 6.18 20.69 -7.14
N LEU A 236 6.32 19.43 -7.62
CA LEU A 236 7.55 18.93 -8.26
C LEU A 236 7.80 19.59 -9.61
N ALA A 237 6.77 19.75 -10.43
CA ALA A 237 6.87 20.40 -11.73
C ALA A 237 7.27 21.89 -11.58
N ASP A 238 6.58 22.61 -10.70
CA ASP A 238 6.89 24.02 -10.39
C ASP A 238 8.34 24.19 -9.88
N LEU A 239 8.81 23.22 -9.06
CA LEU A 239 10.19 23.23 -8.60
C LEU A 239 11.18 23.03 -9.77
N VAL A 240 10.92 22.10 -10.65
CA VAL A 240 11.78 21.86 -11.84
C VAL A 240 11.81 23.08 -12.75
N GLU A 241 10.67 23.72 -12.98
CA GLU A 241 10.58 24.96 -13.77
C GLU A 241 11.42 26.09 -13.16
N SER A 242 11.36 26.24 -11.82
CA SER A 242 12.12 27.27 -11.11
C SER A 242 13.64 27.17 -11.35
N PHE A 243 14.14 25.97 -11.62
CA PHE A 243 15.55 25.72 -11.93
C PHE A 243 15.87 25.76 -13.43
N GLY A 244 14.90 25.46 -14.29
CA GLY A 244 15.14 25.25 -15.72
C GLY A 244 14.81 26.45 -16.62
N GLY A 245 14.03 27.41 -16.14
CA GLY A 245 13.50 28.50 -16.95
C GLY A 245 12.59 28.03 -18.11
N ILE A 246 12.04 26.82 -17.97
CA ILE A 246 11.17 26.19 -18.97
C ILE A 246 9.72 26.47 -18.55
N ASP A 247 8.94 27.09 -19.43
CA ASP A 247 7.50 27.24 -19.21
C ASP A 247 6.80 25.88 -19.38
N LEU A 248 6.08 25.42 -18.34
CA LEU A 248 5.33 24.16 -18.35
C LEU A 248 4.33 24.10 -19.52
N MET A 249 3.79 25.24 -19.92
CA MET A 249 2.89 25.34 -21.06
C MET A 249 3.54 24.93 -22.39
N ASP A 250 4.84 25.11 -22.53
CA ASP A 250 5.60 24.66 -23.71
C ASP A 250 5.80 23.14 -23.71
N VAL A 251 5.97 22.51 -22.53
CA VAL A 251 6.08 21.04 -22.40
C VAL A 251 4.74 20.36 -22.70
N ILE A 252 3.63 20.93 -22.25
CA ILE A 252 2.27 20.39 -22.52
C ILE A 252 1.94 20.49 -24.01
N ARG A 253 2.33 21.58 -24.70
CA ARG A 253 2.13 21.73 -26.15
C ARG A 253 2.92 20.67 -26.94
N VAL A 254 4.16 20.39 -26.57
CA VAL A 254 4.97 19.34 -27.23
C VAL A 254 4.39 17.94 -27.00
N GLY A 255 3.83 17.67 -25.81
CA GLY A 255 3.13 16.40 -25.49
C GLY A 255 1.82 16.23 -26.28
N GLY A 256 1.04 17.32 -26.49
CA GLY A 256 -0.19 17.31 -27.27
C GLY A 256 0.05 17.02 -28.76
N ASP A 257 1.06 17.61 -29.34
CA ASP A 257 1.40 17.41 -30.76
C ASP A 257 1.91 15.97 -31.04
N ASN A 258 2.56 15.33 -30.08
CA ASN A 258 2.97 13.93 -30.23
C ASN A 258 1.79 12.95 -30.19
N HIS A 259 0.72 13.28 -29.47
CA HIS A 259 -0.48 12.41 -29.44
C HIS A 259 -1.30 12.53 -30.74
N GLN A 260 -1.32 13.71 -31.36
CA GLN A 260 -1.95 13.90 -32.69
C GLN A 260 -1.14 13.22 -33.80
N ARG A 261 0.19 13.30 -33.78
CA ARG A 261 1.04 12.62 -34.76
C ARG A 261 0.96 11.10 -34.70
N THR A 262 0.80 10.50 -33.51
CA THR A 262 0.61 9.04 -33.38
C THR A 262 -0.77 8.60 -33.90
N THR A 263 -1.82 9.40 -33.77
CA THR A 263 -3.15 9.10 -34.32
C THR A 263 -3.18 9.26 -35.84
N GLU A 264 -2.54 10.28 -36.39
CA GLU A 264 -2.42 10.47 -37.87
C GLU A 264 -1.60 9.36 -38.53
N THR A 265 -0.51 8.90 -37.88
CA THR A 265 0.33 7.79 -38.39
C THR A 265 -0.41 6.46 -38.34
N ALA A 266 -1.25 6.24 -37.35
CA ALA A 266 -2.09 5.04 -37.23
C ALA A 266 -3.24 5.02 -38.26
N GLN A 267 -3.84 6.18 -38.58
CA GLN A 267 -4.82 6.31 -39.65
C GLN A 267 -4.23 6.16 -41.04
N ALA A 268 -3.03 6.71 -41.29
CA ALA A 268 -2.33 6.53 -42.56
C ALA A 268 -1.88 5.09 -42.82
N ALA A 269 -1.48 4.36 -41.77
CA ALA A 269 -1.15 2.92 -41.86
C ALA A 269 -2.38 2.02 -42.09
N GLY A 270 -3.55 2.42 -41.58
CA GLY A 270 -4.83 1.72 -41.82
C GLY A 270 -5.35 1.84 -43.26
N LEU A 271 -5.15 2.99 -43.87
CA LEU A 271 -5.54 3.23 -45.29
C LEU A 271 -4.61 2.52 -46.30
N ALA A 272 -3.33 2.42 -46.00
CA ALA A 272 -2.37 1.73 -46.86
C ALA A 272 -2.55 0.19 -46.92
N ASN A 273 -3.27 -0.40 -45.96
CA ASN A 273 -3.57 -1.85 -45.94
C ASN A 273 -4.89 -2.21 -46.65
N GLN A 274 -5.75 -1.24 -47.00
CA GLN A 274 -6.97 -1.49 -47.78
C GLN A 274 -6.72 -1.53 -49.28
N ASP A 275 -5.67 -0.86 -49.77
CA ASP A 275 -5.31 -0.85 -51.21
C ASP A 275 -4.47 -2.06 -51.66
N ARG A 276 -4.11 -2.98 -50.73
CA ARG A 276 -3.36 -4.20 -51.05
C ARG A 276 -4.23 -5.48 -51.09
N ALA A 277 -5.52 -5.34 -50.86
CA ALA A 277 -6.45 -6.48 -50.84
C ALA A 277 -7.56 -6.39 -51.92
N ALA A 278 -7.30 -5.65 -53.01
CA ALA A 278 -8.14 -5.62 -54.22
C ALA A 278 -7.37 -6.16 -55.42
#